data_4dbd1b724888186c1051dbae0ada651e
#
_entry.id   4dbd1b724888186c1051dbae0ada651e
#
_cell.length_a   1.000
_cell.length_b   1.000
_cell.length_c   1.000
_cell.angle_alpha   90.00
_cell.angle_beta   90.00
_cell.angle_gamma   90.00
#
_symmetry.space_group_name_H-M   'P 1'
#
loop_
_entity.id
_entity.type
_entity.pdbx_description
1 polymer ?
#
loop_
_entity_poly.entity_id
_entity_poly.type
_entity_poly.pdbx_seq_one_letter_code
_entity_poly.pdbx_strand_id
1 'polypeptide(L)'
;MRALCYAQTNIGSGRDNNEDNYYCNGTFKRDPAIPVAEAAAEQESKRLIYGVFDGMGGEANGEQAALLCAQTLHACSSDEPFDALDFFRRANVAVCDMIAASGQISGSTAATVHLTGNRAYCCNVGDSRIYLQRGGALQRISRDHTKYQEQLDAGAAPDAADNPDKHVLTQYLGMLGARQRLMPYFAASVPLAVGDRLLLCTDGLTGKLSDTQLQSALGADLPLPELGQSLMAQALAAGPGDNITLVLIEITALDAETTVPLPQPPAEELSQTRRFEVPAARIAEQETQRRKHAHARRREIILTVAVVLAVLAAVIAALWLA
;
A
#
# COMPACT_ATOMS: atom_id res chain seq x y z
N MET A 1 -15.75 11.20 17.13
CA MET A 1 -15.64 9.76 17.47
C MET A 1 -14.30 9.50 18.15
N ARG A 2 -14.20 8.39 18.89
CA ARG A 2 -12.97 7.96 19.53
C ARG A 2 -12.59 6.56 19.03
N ALA A 3 -11.30 6.37 18.75
CA ALA A 3 -10.78 5.10 18.31
C ALA A 3 -9.41 4.82 18.94
N LEU A 4 -9.14 3.56 19.25
CA LEU A 4 -7.80 3.07 19.52
C LEU A 4 -7.18 2.67 18.17
N CYS A 5 -5.89 2.97 17.99
CA CYS A 5 -5.11 2.55 16.83
C CYS A 5 -3.83 1.85 17.29
N TYR A 6 -3.50 0.76 16.63
CA TYR A 6 -2.18 0.12 16.68
C TYR A 6 -1.70 -0.13 15.26
N ALA A 7 -0.48 0.27 14.96
CA ALA A 7 0.15 0.05 13.66
C ALA A 7 1.52 -0.60 13.88
N GLN A 8 1.88 -1.56 13.04
CA GLN A 8 3.20 -2.18 13.04
C GLN A 8 3.62 -2.56 11.62
N THR A 9 4.88 -2.30 11.30
CA THR A 9 5.55 -2.80 10.10
C THR A 9 6.80 -3.58 10.51
N ASN A 10 7.08 -4.66 9.81
CA ASN A 10 8.22 -5.55 10.06
C ASN A 10 8.80 -6.03 8.74
N ILE A 11 10.13 -6.06 8.67
CA ILE A 11 10.87 -6.51 7.48
C ILE A 11 10.54 -7.96 7.08
N GLY A 12 9.98 -8.76 8.01
CA GLY A 12 9.82 -10.18 7.79
C GLY A 12 11.15 -10.94 7.89
N SER A 13 11.17 -12.17 7.40
CA SER A 13 12.37 -13.02 7.44
C SER A 13 12.87 -13.45 6.07
N GLY A 14 12.30 -12.90 4.98
CA GLY A 14 12.65 -13.23 3.60
C GLY A 14 13.17 -12.05 2.77
N ARG A 15 13.31 -10.87 3.37
CA ARG A 15 13.69 -9.63 2.68
C ARG A 15 14.90 -8.98 3.36
N ASP A 16 15.69 -8.21 2.58
CA ASP A 16 16.86 -7.47 3.07
C ASP A 16 16.50 -6.05 3.53
N ASN A 17 15.36 -5.50 3.06
CA ASN A 17 14.82 -4.20 3.45
C ASN A 17 13.31 -4.27 3.70
N ASN A 18 12.78 -3.26 4.37
CA ASN A 18 11.34 -3.11 4.61
C ASN A 18 10.77 -2.03 3.70
N GLU A 19 10.15 -2.46 2.60
CA GLU A 19 9.54 -1.58 1.59
C GLU A 19 8.14 -1.12 2.00
N ASP A 20 7.56 -1.66 3.07
CA ASP A 20 6.25 -1.28 3.58
C ASP A 20 6.26 0.01 4.39
N ASN A 21 5.10 0.67 4.44
CA ASN A 21 4.81 1.77 5.32
C ASN A 21 3.35 1.74 5.82
N TYR A 22 3.09 2.45 6.90
CA TYR A 22 1.74 2.66 7.42
C TYR A 22 1.47 4.15 7.66
N TYR A 23 0.21 4.50 7.82
CA TYR A 23 -0.24 5.81 8.28
C TYR A 23 -1.32 5.64 9.37
N CYS A 24 -1.04 6.16 10.55
CA CYS A 24 -1.95 6.15 11.68
C CYS A 24 -2.21 7.60 12.13
N ASN A 25 -3.14 8.25 11.44
CA ASN A 25 -3.65 9.61 11.71
C ASN A 25 -2.55 10.62 12.11
N GLY A 26 -1.52 10.77 11.27
CA GLY A 26 -0.38 11.70 11.47
C GLY A 26 0.95 11.01 11.76
N THR A 27 0.93 9.74 12.16
CA THR A 27 2.15 8.94 12.43
C THR A 27 2.39 7.93 11.31
N PHE A 28 3.62 7.84 10.83
CA PHE A 28 4.06 6.89 9.80
C PHE A 28 5.57 6.65 9.91
N LYS A 29 6.09 5.57 9.30
CA LYS A 29 7.53 5.30 9.24
C LYS A 29 8.21 6.36 8.37
N ARG A 30 8.90 7.33 9.01
CA ARG A 30 9.54 8.48 8.33
C ARG A 30 10.88 8.14 7.70
N ASP A 31 11.62 7.21 8.29
CA ASP A 31 12.89 6.72 7.79
C ASP A 31 12.67 5.38 7.09
N PRO A 32 12.84 5.32 5.76
CA PRO A 32 12.63 4.09 5.01
C PRO A 32 13.60 2.97 5.39
N ALA A 33 14.77 3.29 5.95
CA ALA A 33 15.79 2.30 6.35
C ALA A 33 15.41 1.53 7.64
N ILE A 34 14.39 1.97 8.39
CA ILE A 34 13.98 1.29 9.62
C ILE A 34 13.28 -0.04 9.29
N PRO A 35 13.82 -1.19 9.77
CA PRO A 35 13.27 -2.50 9.45
C PRO A 35 11.98 -2.82 10.20
N VAL A 36 11.80 -2.27 11.40
CA VAL A 36 10.62 -2.47 12.27
C VAL A 36 10.22 -1.14 12.89
N ALA A 37 8.95 -0.79 12.75
CA ALA A 37 8.36 0.37 13.40
C ALA A 37 6.97 0.06 13.92
N GLU A 38 6.59 0.67 15.04
CA GLU A 38 5.26 0.55 15.60
C GLU A 38 4.74 1.89 16.12
N ALA A 39 3.42 2.00 16.20
CA ALA A 39 2.73 3.13 16.80
C ALA A 39 1.44 2.66 17.46
N ALA A 40 1.13 3.23 18.62
CA ALA A 40 -0.13 3.01 19.30
C ALA A 40 -0.66 4.35 19.83
N ALA A 41 -1.95 4.61 19.67
CA ALA A 41 -2.57 5.83 20.14
C ALA A 41 -4.07 5.64 20.39
N GLU A 42 -4.59 6.31 21.40
CA GLU A 42 -6.00 6.64 21.49
C GLU A 42 -6.22 8.00 20.81
N GLN A 43 -7.19 8.07 19.93
CA GLN A 43 -7.44 9.24 19.10
C GLN A 43 -8.90 9.66 19.22
N GLU A 44 -9.12 10.96 19.42
CA GLU A 44 -10.45 11.55 19.42
C GLU A 44 -10.49 12.69 18.42
N SER A 45 -11.35 12.55 17.40
CA SER A 45 -11.50 13.54 16.35
C SER A 45 -12.83 13.35 15.60
N LYS A 46 -13.27 14.40 14.92
CA LYS A 46 -14.37 14.31 13.94
C LYS A 46 -13.95 13.54 12.69
N ARG A 47 -12.63 13.44 12.44
CA ARG A 47 -12.06 12.78 11.27
C ARG A 47 -10.76 12.07 11.67
N LEU A 48 -10.66 10.79 11.31
CA LEU A 48 -9.46 9.98 11.50
C LEU A 48 -9.12 9.30 10.17
N ILE A 49 -7.84 9.24 9.83
CA ILE A 49 -7.37 8.67 8.55
C ILE A 49 -6.25 7.66 8.84
N TYR A 50 -6.35 6.52 8.17
CA TYR A 50 -5.42 5.39 8.30
C TYR A 50 -5.05 4.84 6.94
N GLY A 51 -3.86 4.22 6.83
CA GLY A 51 -3.41 3.61 5.59
C GLY A 51 -2.30 2.60 5.77
N VAL A 52 -2.18 1.68 4.81
CA VAL A 52 -1.02 0.80 4.62
C VAL A 52 -0.56 0.90 3.18
N PHE A 53 0.73 0.79 2.97
CA PHE A 53 1.40 0.96 1.68
C PHE A 53 2.47 -0.12 1.55
N ASP A 54 2.34 -0.97 0.54
CA ASP A 54 3.28 -2.01 0.19
C ASP A 54 4.11 -1.51 -0.99
N GLY A 55 5.37 -1.25 -0.73
CA GLY A 55 6.31 -0.75 -1.72
C GLY A 55 6.86 -1.87 -2.58
N MET A 56 6.93 -1.66 -3.87
CA MET A 56 7.52 -2.59 -4.82
C MET A 56 8.55 -1.90 -5.70
N GLY A 57 9.72 -2.52 -5.90
CA GLY A 57 10.75 -1.89 -6.72
C GLY A 57 11.97 -2.73 -6.99
N GLY A 58 12.01 -3.98 -6.57
CA GLY A 58 13.13 -4.86 -6.76
C GLY A 58 14.38 -4.39 -5.98
N GLU A 59 15.45 -3.98 -6.67
CA GLU A 59 16.72 -3.61 -6.02
C GLU A 59 16.77 -2.20 -5.44
N ALA A 60 15.76 -1.33 -5.66
CA ALA A 60 15.77 0.03 -5.11
C ALA A 60 14.43 0.76 -5.24
N ASN A 61 14.09 1.53 -4.22
CA ASN A 61 13.04 2.54 -4.15
C ASN A 61 11.61 2.06 -3.87
N GLY A 62 11.34 0.79 -3.55
CA GLY A 62 10.02 0.35 -3.07
C GLY A 62 9.66 1.06 -1.75
N GLU A 63 10.60 1.09 -0.80
CA GLU A 63 10.47 1.79 0.48
C GLU A 63 10.25 3.30 0.32
N GLN A 64 10.86 3.89 -0.72
CA GLN A 64 10.68 5.30 -1.02
C GLN A 64 9.30 5.56 -1.66
N ALA A 65 8.80 4.64 -2.50
CA ALA A 65 7.45 4.74 -3.07
C ALA A 65 6.38 4.68 -1.96
N ALA A 66 6.48 3.73 -1.04
CA ALA A 66 5.56 3.61 0.11
C ALA A 66 5.66 4.83 1.03
N LEU A 67 6.87 5.36 1.28
CA LEU A 67 7.05 6.59 2.05
C LEU A 67 6.40 7.80 1.38
N LEU A 68 6.55 7.98 0.07
CA LEU A 68 5.88 9.05 -0.67
C LEU A 68 4.35 8.96 -0.58
N CYS A 69 3.80 7.75 -0.61
CA CYS A 69 2.36 7.53 -0.42
C CYS A 69 1.92 7.95 0.98
N ALA A 70 2.65 7.55 2.04
CA ALA A 70 2.35 7.93 3.42
C ALA A 70 2.47 9.46 3.63
N GLN A 71 3.51 10.09 3.09
CA GLN A 71 3.71 11.54 3.13
C GLN A 71 2.60 12.28 2.39
N THR A 72 2.18 11.78 1.23
CA THR A 72 1.09 12.38 0.46
C THR A 72 -0.24 12.27 1.22
N LEU A 73 -0.51 11.12 1.85
CA LEU A 73 -1.71 10.96 2.69
C LEU A 73 -1.65 11.93 3.88
N HIS A 74 -0.48 12.09 4.50
CA HIS A 74 -0.30 13.06 5.57
C HIS A 74 -0.57 14.50 5.12
N ALA A 75 -0.08 14.89 3.95
CA ALA A 75 -0.35 16.22 3.38
C ALA A 75 -1.85 16.42 3.08
N CYS A 76 -2.51 15.41 2.49
CA CYS A 76 -3.95 15.49 2.20
C CYS A 76 -4.83 15.39 3.45
N SER A 77 -4.33 14.86 4.56
CA SER A 77 -5.13 14.64 5.78
C SER A 77 -5.63 15.94 6.41
N SER A 78 -5.01 17.07 6.12
CA SER A 78 -5.46 18.41 6.56
C SER A 78 -6.46 19.07 5.61
N ASP A 79 -6.67 18.53 4.41
CA ASP A 79 -7.60 19.11 3.43
C ASP A 79 -9.07 19.00 3.90
N GLU A 80 -9.86 20.03 3.68
CA GLU A 80 -11.28 20.10 4.05
C GLU A 80 -12.14 20.41 2.82
N PRO A 81 -12.98 19.48 2.35
CA PRO A 81 -13.10 18.06 2.80
C PRO A 81 -11.93 17.21 2.32
N PHE A 82 -11.63 16.12 3.03
CA PHE A 82 -10.68 15.11 2.54
C PHE A 82 -11.26 14.42 1.30
N ASP A 83 -10.50 14.42 0.21
CA ASP A 83 -10.83 13.71 -1.03
C ASP A 83 -9.84 12.56 -1.27
N ALA A 84 -10.33 11.32 -1.08
CA ALA A 84 -9.51 10.13 -1.31
C ALA A 84 -9.09 9.97 -2.77
N LEU A 85 -9.90 10.42 -3.74
CA LEU A 85 -9.51 10.38 -5.16
C LEU A 85 -8.36 11.33 -5.45
N ASP A 86 -8.37 12.53 -4.85
CA ASP A 86 -7.27 13.49 -4.99
C ASP A 86 -6.00 12.96 -4.32
N PHE A 87 -6.11 12.28 -3.17
CA PHE A 87 -4.99 11.58 -2.56
C PHE A 87 -4.37 10.56 -3.53
N PHE A 88 -5.14 9.63 -4.11
CA PHE A 88 -4.61 8.64 -5.03
C PHE A 88 -3.97 9.29 -6.26
N ARG A 89 -4.55 10.36 -6.78
CA ARG A 89 -4.00 11.12 -7.90
C ARG A 89 -2.65 11.74 -7.55
N ARG A 90 -2.54 12.43 -6.41
CA ARG A 90 -1.29 13.08 -5.96
C ARG A 90 -0.22 12.04 -5.64
N ALA A 91 -0.57 10.94 -4.97
CA ALA A 91 0.36 9.86 -4.66
C ALA A 91 0.90 9.20 -5.93
N ASN A 92 0.04 8.89 -6.90
CA ASN A 92 0.50 8.35 -8.19
C ASN A 92 1.46 9.31 -8.90
N VAL A 93 1.16 10.60 -8.91
CA VAL A 93 2.04 11.61 -9.51
C VAL A 93 3.39 11.65 -8.79
N ALA A 94 3.42 11.67 -7.46
CA ALA A 94 4.65 11.70 -6.68
C ALA A 94 5.56 10.49 -6.94
N VAL A 95 4.96 9.29 -6.98
CA VAL A 95 5.71 8.06 -7.30
C VAL A 95 6.19 8.07 -8.76
N CYS A 96 5.36 8.52 -9.70
CA CYS A 96 5.77 8.66 -11.10
C CYS A 96 6.94 9.66 -11.28
N ASP A 97 6.92 10.79 -10.57
CA ASP A 97 8.01 11.77 -10.62
C ASP A 97 9.33 11.16 -10.06
N MET A 98 9.24 10.38 -8.97
CA MET A 98 10.38 9.65 -8.42
C MET A 98 10.94 8.62 -9.43
N ILE A 99 10.08 7.83 -10.10
CA ILE A 99 10.49 6.89 -11.14
C ILE A 99 11.18 7.62 -12.30
N ALA A 100 10.63 8.76 -12.72
CA ALA A 100 11.21 9.57 -13.80
C ALA A 100 12.59 10.11 -13.41
N ALA A 101 12.77 10.51 -12.14
CA ALA A 101 14.04 11.03 -11.64
C ALA A 101 15.10 9.94 -11.46
N SER A 102 14.75 8.78 -10.94
CA SER A 102 15.69 7.67 -10.69
C SER A 102 15.94 6.80 -11.93
N GLY A 103 15.00 6.75 -12.87
CA GLY A 103 15.00 5.83 -14.00
C GLY A 103 14.72 4.37 -13.62
N GLN A 104 14.38 4.10 -12.36
CA GLN A 104 14.09 2.76 -11.83
C GLN A 104 12.59 2.54 -11.74
N ILE A 105 12.12 1.35 -12.14
CA ILE A 105 10.72 0.97 -12.02
C ILE A 105 10.42 0.68 -10.56
N SER A 106 9.42 1.37 -10.03
CA SER A 106 8.99 1.24 -8.66
C SER A 106 7.49 1.53 -8.56
N GLY A 107 6.87 1.25 -7.43
CA GLY A 107 5.47 1.51 -7.19
C GLY A 107 5.08 1.27 -5.75
N SER A 108 3.80 1.43 -5.45
CA SER A 108 3.25 1.07 -4.15
C SER A 108 1.78 0.70 -4.28
N THR A 109 1.33 -0.25 -3.46
CA THR A 109 -0.09 -0.37 -3.17
C THR A 109 -0.54 0.76 -2.25
N ALA A 110 -1.83 0.92 -2.05
CA ALA A 110 -2.38 1.72 -0.96
C ALA A 110 -3.76 1.19 -0.58
N ALA A 111 -3.97 0.94 0.71
CA ALA A 111 -5.28 0.70 1.30
C ALA A 111 -5.52 1.74 2.38
N THR A 112 -6.62 2.51 2.28
CA THR A 112 -6.89 3.65 3.16
C THR A 112 -8.29 3.60 3.74
N VAL A 113 -8.42 4.03 4.98
CA VAL A 113 -9.69 4.20 5.68
C VAL A 113 -9.79 5.62 6.21
N HIS A 114 -10.87 6.28 5.85
CA HIS A 114 -11.26 7.59 6.37
C HIS A 114 -12.51 7.43 7.23
N LEU A 115 -12.41 7.74 8.51
CA LEU A 115 -13.50 7.72 9.48
C LEU A 115 -14.04 9.14 9.69
N THR A 116 -15.33 9.36 9.42
CA THR A 116 -16.01 10.61 9.66
C THR A 116 -17.53 10.40 9.72
N GLY A 117 -18.26 11.20 10.53
CA GLY A 117 -19.71 11.10 10.63
C GLY A 117 -20.20 9.70 11.00
N ASN A 118 -19.50 9.00 11.90
CA ASN A 118 -19.80 7.63 12.32
C ASN A 118 -19.79 6.61 11.16
N ARG A 119 -19.03 6.86 10.12
CA ARG A 119 -18.88 5.98 8.95
C ARG A 119 -17.42 5.77 8.60
N ALA A 120 -17.12 4.59 8.04
CA ALA A 120 -15.85 4.29 7.40
C ALA A 120 -16.00 4.37 5.87
N TYR A 121 -15.07 5.10 5.24
CA TYR A 121 -14.89 5.19 3.80
C TYR A 121 -13.59 4.48 3.45
N CYS A 122 -13.70 3.34 2.77
CA CYS A 122 -12.59 2.44 2.49
C CYS A 122 -12.24 2.50 1.00
N CYS A 123 -10.97 2.66 0.70
CA CYS A 123 -10.48 2.76 -0.68
C CYS A 123 -9.16 2.01 -0.81
N ASN A 124 -8.91 1.36 -1.97
CA ASN A 124 -7.61 0.74 -2.23
C ASN A 124 -7.18 0.77 -3.70
N VAL A 125 -5.86 0.66 -3.88
CA VAL A 125 -5.16 0.34 -5.13
C VAL A 125 -4.14 -0.74 -4.80
N GLY A 126 -4.11 -1.82 -5.58
CA GLY A 126 -3.28 -2.98 -5.29
C GLY A 126 -4.03 -4.07 -4.52
N ASP A 127 -3.29 -4.91 -3.83
CA ASP A 127 -3.78 -6.10 -3.11
C ASP A 127 -3.61 -6.01 -1.59
N SER A 128 -3.16 -4.87 -1.07
CA SER A 128 -3.30 -4.54 0.35
C SER A 128 -4.78 -4.48 0.72
N ARG A 129 -5.15 -5.05 1.86
CA ARG A 129 -6.55 -5.33 2.19
C ARG A 129 -7.07 -4.55 3.38
N ILE A 130 -8.39 -4.38 3.40
CA ILE A 130 -9.16 -3.77 4.49
C ILE A 130 -10.24 -4.75 4.91
N TYR A 131 -10.29 -5.05 6.21
CA TYR A 131 -11.29 -5.91 6.82
C TYR A 131 -12.04 -5.18 7.92
N LEU A 132 -13.29 -5.58 8.13
CA LEU A 132 -14.12 -5.21 9.28
C LEU A 132 -14.45 -6.47 10.07
N GLN A 133 -14.12 -6.47 11.37
CA GLN A 133 -14.57 -7.45 12.35
C GLN A 133 -15.72 -6.84 13.15
N ARG A 134 -16.88 -7.49 13.11
CA ARG A 134 -18.08 -7.10 13.86
C ARG A 134 -18.86 -8.34 14.30
N GLY A 135 -19.23 -8.43 15.58
CA GLY A 135 -20.08 -9.49 16.08
C GLY A 135 -19.55 -10.91 15.83
N GLY A 136 -18.21 -11.09 15.83
CA GLY A 136 -17.57 -12.37 15.56
C GLY A 136 -17.39 -12.72 14.08
N ALA A 137 -17.90 -11.90 13.15
CA ALA A 137 -17.74 -12.09 11.71
C ALA A 137 -16.67 -11.16 11.13
N LEU A 138 -15.82 -11.68 10.25
CA LEU A 138 -14.85 -10.92 9.49
C LEU A 138 -15.37 -10.71 8.06
N GLN A 139 -15.35 -9.48 7.60
CA GLN A 139 -15.72 -9.11 6.24
C GLN A 139 -14.59 -8.36 5.56
N ARG A 140 -14.12 -8.82 4.40
CA ARG A 140 -13.22 -8.06 3.54
C ARG A 140 -13.99 -6.93 2.84
N ILE A 141 -13.53 -5.69 3.00
CA ILE A 141 -14.14 -4.49 2.41
C ILE A 141 -13.45 -4.09 1.12
N SER A 142 -12.12 -4.27 1.04
CA SER A 142 -11.32 -3.96 -0.15
C SER A 142 -11.50 -5.00 -1.26
N ARG A 143 -11.08 -4.62 -2.47
CA ARG A 143 -11.02 -5.52 -3.63
C ARG A 143 -9.61 -5.54 -4.20
N ASP A 144 -9.03 -6.72 -4.33
CA ASP A 144 -7.68 -6.86 -4.86
C ASP A 144 -7.61 -6.48 -6.34
N HIS A 145 -6.57 -5.76 -6.71
CA HIS A 145 -6.24 -5.48 -8.10
C HIS A 145 -5.14 -6.42 -8.59
N THR A 146 -5.50 -7.69 -8.75
CA THR A 146 -4.61 -8.74 -9.25
C THR A 146 -5.21 -9.42 -10.48
N LYS A 147 -4.37 -10.03 -11.30
CA LYS A 147 -4.84 -10.85 -12.42
C LYS A 147 -5.79 -11.94 -11.98
N TYR A 148 -5.52 -12.55 -10.82
CA TYR A 148 -6.40 -13.58 -10.25
C TYR A 148 -7.80 -13.03 -9.95
N GLN A 149 -7.89 -11.84 -9.34
CA GLN A 149 -9.18 -11.23 -9.07
C GLN A 149 -9.93 -10.90 -10.37
N GLU A 150 -9.24 -10.41 -11.40
CA GLU A 150 -9.86 -10.17 -12.71
C GLU A 150 -10.40 -11.45 -13.35
N GLN A 151 -9.71 -12.59 -13.18
CA GLN A 151 -10.18 -13.90 -13.65
C GLN A 151 -11.45 -14.34 -12.90
N LEU A 152 -11.48 -14.17 -11.57
CA LEU A 152 -12.69 -14.46 -10.76
C LEU A 152 -13.87 -13.60 -11.19
N ASP A 153 -13.64 -12.33 -11.47
CA ASP A 153 -14.68 -11.40 -11.95
C ASP A 153 -15.20 -11.75 -13.35
N ALA A 154 -14.35 -12.35 -14.18
CA ALA A 154 -14.73 -12.89 -15.48
C ALA A 154 -15.44 -14.24 -15.39
N GLY A 155 -15.68 -14.78 -14.18
CA GLY A 155 -16.39 -16.03 -13.93
C GLY A 155 -15.48 -17.27 -13.90
N ALA A 156 -14.16 -17.11 -13.78
CA ALA A 156 -13.29 -18.25 -13.55
C ALA A 156 -13.57 -18.89 -12.18
N ALA A 157 -13.48 -20.21 -12.11
CA ALA A 157 -13.59 -20.92 -10.85
C ALA A 157 -12.39 -20.57 -9.93
N PRO A 158 -12.59 -20.47 -8.61
CA PRO A 158 -11.48 -20.32 -7.67
C PRO A 158 -10.46 -21.44 -7.89
N ASP A 159 -9.21 -21.03 -8.16
CA ASP A 159 -8.11 -21.93 -8.47
C ASP A 159 -7.30 -22.28 -7.19
N ALA A 160 -6.37 -23.24 -7.35
CA ALA A 160 -5.52 -23.71 -6.27
C ALA A 160 -4.81 -22.58 -5.49
N ALA A 161 -4.42 -22.88 -4.25
CA ALA A 161 -3.79 -21.93 -3.34
C ALA A 161 -2.55 -21.22 -3.95
N ASP A 162 -1.82 -21.93 -4.83
CA ASP A 162 -0.52 -21.51 -5.38
C ASP A 162 -0.60 -20.86 -6.76
N ASN A 163 -1.77 -20.30 -7.17
CA ASN A 163 -1.87 -19.61 -8.45
C ASN A 163 -0.99 -18.34 -8.46
N PRO A 164 0.04 -18.24 -9.34
CA PRO A 164 0.98 -17.11 -9.38
C PRO A 164 0.30 -15.78 -9.74
N ASP A 165 -0.85 -15.81 -10.42
CA ASP A 165 -1.60 -14.60 -10.81
C ASP A 165 -2.20 -13.86 -9.59
N LYS A 166 -2.18 -14.47 -8.39
CA LYS A 166 -2.58 -13.83 -7.11
C LYS A 166 -1.67 -12.67 -6.72
N HIS A 167 -0.40 -12.70 -7.12
CA HIS A 167 0.59 -11.69 -6.79
C HIS A 167 0.91 -10.76 -7.98
N VAL A 168 0.24 -10.94 -9.13
CA VAL A 168 0.45 -10.07 -10.29
C VAL A 168 -0.51 -8.90 -10.24
N LEU A 169 -0.01 -7.75 -9.79
CA LEU A 169 -0.79 -6.52 -9.68
C LEU A 169 -1.21 -5.99 -11.06
N THR A 170 -2.46 -5.58 -11.17
CA THR A 170 -3.03 -4.90 -12.35
C THR A 170 -3.22 -3.40 -12.13
N GLN A 171 -3.21 -2.94 -10.86
CA GLN A 171 -3.26 -1.54 -10.46
C GLN A 171 -2.31 -1.30 -9.29
N TYR A 172 -1.51 -0.23 -9.35
CA TYR A 172 -0.61 0.24 -8.31
C TYR A 172 -0.29 1.73 -8.50
N LEU A 173 0.21 2.40 -7.48
CA LEU A 173 0.70 3.78 -7.56
C LEU A 173 2.09 3.79 -8.21
N GLY A 174 2.31 4.68 -9.17
CA GLY A 174 3.50 4.69 -10.03
C GLY A 174 3.25 4.17 -11.45
N MET A 175 1.98 3.92 -11.81
CA MET A 175 1.62 3.55 -13.18
C MET A 175 1.88 4.70 -14.13
N LEU A 176 2.78 4.48 -15.09
CA LEU A 176 3.17 5.44 -16.13
C LEU A 176 2.65 4.99 -17.49
N GLY A 177 2.03 5.90 -18.22
CA GLY A 177 1.73 5.71 -19.64
C GLY A 177 0.37 6.24 -20.07
N ALA A 178 0.28 6.72 -21.32
CA ALA A 178 -0.93 7.28 -21.92
C ALA A 178 -2.10 6.28 -22.02
N ARG A 179 -1.81 4.97 -21.89
CA ARG A 179 -2.80 3.89 -21.94
C ARG A 179 -3.11 3.26 -20.59
N GLN A 180 -2.33 3.55 -19.56
CA GLN A 180 -2.53 3.02 -18.21
C GLN A 180 -3.27 4.06 -17.38
N ARG A 181 -4.47 3.70 -16.92
CA ARG A 181 -5.30 4.56 -16.09
C ARG A 181 -5.32 3.95 -14.69
N LEU A 182 -4.99 4.75 -13.69
CA LEU A 182 -5.18 4.35 -12.31
C LEU A 182 -6.67 4.30 -12.00
N MET A 183 -7.11 3.18 -11.43
CA MET A 183 -8.51 2.90 -11.12
C MET A 183 -8.64 2.43 -9.67
N PRO A 184 -8.61 3.34 -8.68
CA PRO A 184 -8.85 2.98 -7.29
C PRO A 184 -10.22 2.35 -7.09
N TYR A 185 -10.31 1.36 -6.21
CA TYR A 185 -11.57 0.83 -5.75
C TYR A 185 -12.08 1.64 -4.56
N PHE A 186 -13.35 2.03 -4.60
CA PHE A 186 -14.06 2.70 -3.53
C PHE A 186 -15.19 1.79 -3.06
N ALA A 187 -15.09 1.30 -1.83
CA ALA A 187 -16.15 0.51 -1.24
C ALA A 187 -17.34 1.40 -0.84
N ALA A 188 -18.52 0.80 -0.75
CA ALA A 188 -19.66 1.46 -0.12
C ALA A 188 -19.30 1.86 1.32
N SER A 189 -19.73 3.06 1.74
CA SER A 189 -19.43 3.52 3.09
C SER A 189 -20.10 2.63 4.15
N VAL A 190 -19.36 2.27 5.18
CA VAL A 190 -19.80 1.36 6.24
C VAL A 190 -20.19 2.17 7.47
N PRO A 191 -21.45 2.09 7.96
CA PRO A 191 -21.79 2.67 9.25
C PRO A 191 -21.04 1.94 10.37
N LEU A 192 -20.46 2.69 11.29
CA LEU A 192 -19.67 2.15 12.39
C LEU A 192 -20.54 1.84 13.62
N ALA A 193 -20.09 0.89 14.43
CA ALA A 193 -20.59 0.59 15.75
C ALA A 193 -19.44 0.61 16.77
N VAL A 194 -19.74 0.89 18.03
CA VAL A 194 -18.77 0.72 19.11
C VAL A 194 -18.40 -0.75 19.23
N GLY A 195 -17.11 -1.04 19.34
CA GLY A 195 -16.56 -2.39 19.33
C GLY A 195 -16.23 -2.94 17.95
N ASP A 196 -16.50 -2.19 16.87
CA ASP A 196 -15.96 -2.55 15.54
C ASP A 196 -14.43 -2.51 15.55
N ARG A 197 -13.81 -3.53 14.95
CA ARG A 197 -12.40 -3.56 14.66
C ARG A 197 -12.15 -3.54 13.16
N LEU A 198 -11.35 -2.59 12.68
CA LEU A 198 -10.89 -2.54 11.30
C LEU A 198 -9.43 -2.99 11.26
N LEU A 199 -9.09 -3.81 10.27
CA LEU A 199 -7.72 -4.23 9.98
C LEU A 199 -7.38 -3.77 8.54
N LEU A 200 -6.31 -2.98 8.41
CA LEU A 200 -5.64 -2.75 7.14
C LEU A 200 -4.33 -3.54 7.16
N CYS A 201 -3.99 -4.22 6.08
CA CYS A 201 -2.73 -4.98 6.03
C CYS A 201 -2.21 -5.14 4.61
N THR A 202 -0.89 -5.31 4.51
CA THR A 202 -0.20 -5.71 3.27
C THR A 202 -0.34 -7.22 3.04
N ASP A 203 0.03 -7.68 1.86
CA ASP A 203 -0.08 -9.09 1.47
C ASP A 203 0.84 -10.01 2.26
N GLY A 204 1.93 -9.47 2.86
CA GLY A 204 2.78 -10.22 3.78
C GLY A 204 2.04 -10.79 5.00
N LEU A 205 0.95 -10.14 5.44
CA LEU A 205 0.08 -10.70 6.48
C LEU A 205 -0.87 -11.75 5.90
N THR A 206 -1.60 -11.40 4.83
CA THR A 206 -2.66 -12.26 4.25
C THR A 206 -2.12 -13.42 3.41
N GLY A 207 -0.86 -13.36 2.99
CA GLY A 207 -0.12 -14.48 2.43
C GLY A 207 0.29 -15.53 3.47
N LYS A 208 0.24 -15.19 4.77
CA LYS A 208 0.59 -16.09 5.88
C LYS A 208 -0.61 -16.53 6.69
N LEU A 209 -1.59 -15.67 6.88
CA LEU A 209 -2.78 -15.94 7.70
C LEU A 209 -4.03 -15.93 6.82
N SER A 210 -4.78 -17.01 6.85
CA SER A 210 -6.08 -17.13 6.19
C SER A 210 -7.13 -16.21 6.86
N ASP A 211 -8.19 -15.87 6.12
CA ASP A 211 -9.31 -15.08 6.66
C ASP A 211 -9.91 -15.71 7.92
N THR A 212 -9.94 -17.05 8.03
CA THR A 212 -10.40 -17.77 9.23
C THR A 212 -9.49 -17.53 10.43
N GLN A 213 -8.16 -17.53 10.22
CA GLN A 213 -7.18 -17.26 11.29
C GLN A 213 -7.25 -15.77 11.70
N LEU A 214 -7.37 -14.85 10.74
CA LEU A 214 -7.58 -13.43 11.01
C LEU A 214 -8.88 -13.21 11.80
N GLN A 215 -9.99 -13.86 11.43
CA GLN A 215 -11.26 -13.77 12.15
C GLN A 215 -11.12 -14.24 13.60
N SER A 216 -10.47 -15.38 13.80
CA SER A 216 -10.24 -15.93 15.16
C SER A 216 -9.39 -14.99 16.00
N ALA A 217 -8.29 -14.48 15.44
CA ALA A 217 -7.40 -13.59 16.14
C ALA A 217 -8.09 -12.26 16.49
N LEU A 218 -8.75 -11.60 15.51
CA LEU A 218 -9.44 -10.33 15.69
C LEU A 218 -10.63 -10.41 16.64
N GLY A 219 -11.20 -11.61 16.82
CA GLY A 219 -12.27 -11.89 17.78
C GLY A 219 -11.78 -12.10 19.22
N ALA A 220 -10.46 -12.17 19.45
CA ALA A 220 -9.92 -12.38 20.79
C ALA A 220 -10.16 -11.15 21.70
N ASP A 221 -10.42 -11.42 22.97
CA ASP A 221 -10.56 -10.39 24.00
C ASP A 221 -9.17 -10.00 24.53
N LEU A 222 -8.42 -9.27 23.71
CA LEU A 222 -7.09 -8.77 23.99
C LEU A 222 -7.04 -7.26 23.76
N PRO A 223 -6.19 -6.53 24.51
CA PRO A 223 -5.87 -5.15 24.18
C PRO A 223 -5.34 -5.01 22.75
N LEU A 224 -5.70 -3.92 22.06
CA LEU A 224 -5.40 -3.74 20.64
C LEU A 224 -3.90 -3.89 20.31
N PRO A 225 -2.94 -3.38 21.11
CA PRO A 225 -1.52 -3.59 20.86
C PRO A 225 -1.10 -5.07 20.96
N GLU A 226 -1.60 -5.81 21.96
CA GLU A 226 -1.31 -7.23 22.16
C GLU A 226 -1.89 -8.07 21.00
N LEU A 227 -3.06 -7.69 20.53
CA LEU A 227 -3.69 -8.29 19.35
C LEU A 227 -2.82 -8.12 18.10
N GLY A 228 -2.34 -6.89 17.85
CA GLY A 228 -1.48 -6.60 16.71
C GLY A 228 -0.14 -7.32 16.78
N GLN A 229 0.49 -7.35 17.95
CA GLN A 229 1.74 -8.10 18.19
C GLN A 229 1.52 -9.61 18.00
N SER A 230 0.37 -10.14 18.44
CA SER A 230 0.03 -11.55 18.24
C SER A 230 -0.14 -11.90 16.77
N LEU A 231 -0.83 -11.07 15.98
CA LEU A 231 -0.97 -11.24 14.52
C LEU A 231 0.40 -11.22 13.83
N MET A 232 1.25 -10.26 14.17
CA MET A 232 2.61 -10.15 13.63
C MET A 232 3.43 -11.39 13.97
N ALA A 233 3.41 -11.85 15.22
CA ALA A 233 4.13 -13.04 15.67
C ALA A 233 3.65 -14.32 14.94
N GLN A 234 2.33 -14.47 14.75
CA GLN A 234 1.77 -15.61 14.01
C GLN A 234 2.23 -15.58 12.54
N ALA A 235 2.22 -14.44 11.88
CA ALA A 235 2.66 -14.32 10.50
C ALA A 235 4.17 -14.61 10.35
N LEU A 236 5.01 -14.12 11.26
CA LEU A 236 6.45 -14.41 11.28
C LEU A 236 6.73 -15.90 11.54
N ALA A 237 5.96 -16.52 12.44
CA ALA A 237 6.09 -17.95 12.76
C ALA A 237 5.64 -18.86 11.61
N ALA A 238 4.81 -18.39 10.69
CA ALA A 238 4.36 -19.13 9.51
C ALA A 238 5.45 -19.31 8.43
N GLY A 239 6.65 -18.82 8.69
CA GLY A 239 7.84 -19.02 7.86
C GLY A 239 8.26 -17.83 7.01
N PRO A 240 9.36 -17.97 6.26
CA PRO A 240 9.92 -16.88 5.46
C PRO A 240 8.88 -16.26 4.52
N GLY A 241 8.88 -14.94 4.42
CA GLY A 241 7.91 -14.22 3.60
C GLY A 241 8.32 -12.78 3.37
N ASP A 242 7.37 -12.00 2.90
CA ASP A 242 7.51 -10.60 2.58
C ASP A 242 7.56 -9.70 3.82
N ASN A 243 7.72 -8.41 3.60
CA ASN A 243 7.47 -7.39 4.59
C ASN A 243 6.02 -7.50 5.08
N ILE A 244 5.78 -7.27 6.36
CA ILE A 244 4.46 -7.42 6.97
C ILE A 244 4.08 -6.10 7.61
N THR A 245 2.96 -5.53 7.19
CA THR A 245 2.44 -4.30 7.78
C THR A 245 0.96 -4.46 8.10
N LEU A 246 0.58 -3.98 9.29
CA LEU A 246 -0.81 -3.94 9.73
C LEU A 246 -1.13 -2.64 10.46
N VAL A 247 -2.38 -2.19 10.32
CA VAL A 247 -2.99 -1.14 11.13
C VAL A 247 -4.31 -1.68 11.67
N LEU A 248 -4.44 -1.73 12.98
CA LEU A 248 -5.66 -2.07 13.70
C LEU A 248 -6.31 -0.82 14.24
N ILE A 249 -7.63 -0.76 14.13
CA ILE A 249 -8.44 0.35 14.63
C ILE A 249 -9.62 -0.26 15.38
N GLU A 250 -9.86 0.16 16.64
CA GLU A 250 -11.03 -0.22 17.40
C GLU A 250 -11.87 1.01 17.72
N ILE A 251 -13.16 0.98 17.39
CA ILE A 251 -14.08 2.08 17.64
C ILE A 251 -14.55 2.02 19.08
N THR A 252 -14.16 2.98 19.91
CA THR A 252 -14.48 3.04 21.34
C THR A 252 -15.62 3.99 21.67
N ALA A 253 -15.85 5.03 20.84
CA ALA A 253 -17.01 5.91 20.96
C ALA A 253 -17.38 6.53 19.61
N LEU A 254 -18.67 6.72 19.40
CA LEU A 254 -19.22 7.43 18.25
C LEU A 254 -19.69 8.83 18.66
N ASP A 255 -19.73 9.74 17.69
CA ASP A 255 -20.34 11.05 17.90
C ASP A 255 -21.85 10.89 18.16
N ALA A 256 -22.43 11.76 18.99
CA ALA A 256 -23.88 11.85 19.09
C ALA A 256 -24.44 12.09 17.68
N GLU A 257 -25.49 11.34 17.29
CA GLU A 257 -26.07 11.42 15.95
C GLU A 257 -26.34 12.87 15.55
N THR A 258 -25.52 13.40 14.69
CA THR A 258 -25.81 14.67 14.04
C THR A 258 -26.73 14.32 12.87
N THR A 259 -27.97 14.72 12.93
CA THR A 259 -28.99 14.54 11.87
C THR A 259 -28.73 15.37 10.61
N VAL A 260 -27.47 15.64 10.28
CA VAL A 260 -27.10 16.23 9.00
C VAL A 260 -26.85 15.07 8.04
N PRO A 261 -27.72 14.84 7.04
CA PRO A 261 -27.42 13.88 6.00
C PRO A 261 -26.16 14.38 5.28
N LEU A 262 -25.03 13.66 5.45
CA LEU A 262 -23.93 13.83 4.51
C LEU A 262 -24.47 13.56 3.10
N PRO A 263 -24.11 14.36 2.09
CA PRO A 263 -24.49 14.09 0.72
C PRO A 263 -24.03 12.67 0.40
N GLN A 264 -24.97 11.74 0.30
CA GLN A 264 -24.68 10.40 -0.17
C GLN A 264 -24.38 10.55 -1.65
N PRO A 265 -23.20 10.10 -2.12
CA PRO A 265 -23.05 9.90 -3.56
C PRO A 265 -24.18 8.96 -4.03
N PRO A 266 -24.73 9.14 -5.25
CA PRO A 266 -25.79 8.30 -5.77
C PRO A 266 -25.45 6.83 -5.57
N ALA A 267 -26.42 5.99 -5.22
CA ALA A 267 -26.21 4.58 -4.87
C ALA A 267 -25.48 3.78 -5.97
N GLU A 268 -25.56 4.24 -7.22
CA GLU A 268 -24.82 3.69 -8.37
C GLU A 268 -23.32 4.00 -8.37
N GLU A 269 -22.84 5.02 -7.62
CA GLU A 269 -21.41 5.36 -7.51
C GLU A 269 -20.69 4.64 -6.36
N LEU A 270 -21.40 3.95 -5.47
CA LEU A 270 -20.89 3.45 -4.18
C LEU A 270 -20.02 2.18 -4.27
N SER A 271 -19.88 1.58 -5.45
CA SER A 271 -19.00 0.41 -5.68
C SER A 271 -18.28 0.48 -7.02
N GLN A 272 -18.05 1.68 -7.54
CA GLN A 272 -17.44 1.85 -8.85
C GLN A 272 -15.96 2.22 -8.74
N THR A 273 -15.17 1.60 -9.61
CA THR A 273 -13.79 1.99 -9.88
C THR A 273 -13.81 3.36 -10.57
N ARG A 274 -13.35 4.40 -9.87
CA ARG A 274 -13.28 5.77 -10.46
C ARG A 274 -12.04 5.91 -11.32
N ARG A 275 -12.21 6.43 -12.52
CA ARG A 275 -11.11 6.66 -13.49
C ARG A 275 -10.61 8.09 -13.36
N PHE A 276 -9.30 8.27 -13.34
CA PHE A 276 -8.70 9.57 -13.59
C PHE A 276 -7.52 9.46 -14.55
N GLU A 277 -7.24 10.53 -15.27
CA GLU A 277 -6.18 10.57 -16.27
C GLU A 277 -5.06 11.50 -15.78
N VAL A 278 -3.83 11.00 -15.83
CA VAL A 278 -2.67 11.89 -15.69
C VAL A 278 -2.60 12.77 -16.94
N PRO A 279 -2.41 14.10 -16.81
CA PRO A 279 -2.32 14.97 -17.98
C PRO A 279 -1.26 14.49 -18.97
N ALA A 280 -1.62 14.41 -20.26
CA ALA A 280 -0.76 13.89 -21.32
C ALA A 280 0.60 14.60 -21.41
N ALA A 281 0.63 15.91 -21.12
CA ALA A 281 1.87 16.70 -21.08
C ALA A 281 2.84 16.18 -20.00
N ARG A 282 2.34 15.79 -18.82
CA ARG A 282 3.16 15.27 -17.73
C ARG A 282 3.67 13.87 -18.03
N ILE A 283 2.87 13.03 -18.69
CA ILE A 283 3.30 11.71 -19.18
C ILE A 283 4.46 11.86 -20.18
N ALA A 284 4.34 12.78 -21.15
CA ALA A 284 5.38 13.03 -22.14
C ALA A 284 6.68 13.55 -21.51
N GLU A 285 6.56 14.41 -20.50
CA GLU A 285 7.71 14.94 -19.75
C GLU A 285 8.43 13.82 -18.98
N GLN A 286 7.69 12.95 -18.28
CA GLN A 286 8.20 11.81 -17.55
C GLN A 286 8.85 10.77 -18.47
N GLU A 287 8.22 10.44 -19.60
CA GLU A 287 8.82 9.56 -20.62
C GLU A 287 10.12 10.12 -21.19
N THR A 288 10.17 11.44 -21.38
CA THR A 288 11.39 12.12 -21.87
C THR A 288 12.52 12.04 -20.84
N GLN A 289 12.22 12.25 -19.57
CA GLN A 289 13.19 12.11 -18.49
C GLN A 289 13.67 10.66 -18.36
N ARG A 290 12.76 9.66 -18.36
CA ARG A 290 13.13 8.23 -18.36
C ARG A 290 14.08 7.85 -19.50
N ARG A 291 13.82 8.35 -20.72
CA ARG A 291 14.72 8.13 -21.86
C ARG A 291 16.10 8.74 -21.64
N LYS A 292 16.19 9.96 -21.08
CA LYS A 292 17.47 10.60 -20.74
C LYS A 292 18.24 9.78 -19.71
N HIS A 293 17.61 9.33 -18.64
CA HIS A 293 18.24 8.49 -17.61
C HIS A 293 18.68 7.12 -18.17
N ALA A 294 17.82 6.46 -18.97
CA ALA A 294 18.19 5.21 -19.62
C ALA A 294 19.42 5.36 -20.55
N HIS A 295 19.51 6.47 -21.29
CA HIS A 295 20.68 6.78 -22.11
C HIS A 295 21.93 7.06 -21.29
N ALA A 296 21.83 7.80 -20.18
CA ALA A 296 22.93 8.07 -19.27
C ALA A 296 23.47 6.75 -18.65
N ARG A 297 22.59 5.91 -18.11
CA ARG A 297 22.94 4.59 -17.53
C ARG A 297 23.58 3.65 -18.56
N ARG A 298 23.07 3.65 -19.80
CA ARG A 298 23.67 2.86 -20.88
C ARG A 298 25.08 3.33 -21.22
N ARG A 299 25.35 4.65 -21.18
CA ARG A 299 26.69 5.21 -21.35
C ARG A 299 27.63 4.82 -20.22
N GLU A 300 27.18 4.87 -18.98
CA GLU A 300 27.97 4.40 -17.81
C GLU A 300 28.33 2.93 -17.90
N ILE A 301 27.37 2.06 -18.23
CA ILE A 301 27.62 0.63 -18.42
C ILE A 301 28.64 0.40 -19.52
N ILE A 302 28.53 1.07 -20.66
CA ILE A 302 29.50 0.95 -21.77
C ILE A 302 30.87 1.42 -21.33
N LEU A 303 30.97 2.51 -20.57
CA LEU A 303 32.24 3.03 -20.06
C LEU A 303 32.88 2.05 -19.07
N THR A 304 32.10 1.52 -18.15
CA THR A 304 32.57 0.52 -17.17
C THR A 304 33.04 -0.74 -17.85
N VAL A 305 32.32 -1.28 -18.83
CA VAL A 305 32.74 -2.45 -19.61
C VAL A 305 34.01 -2.15 -20.40
N ALA A 306 34.13 -0.97 -20.99
CA ALA A 306 35.36 -0.60 -21.71
C ALA A 306 36.59 -0.52 -20.80
N VAL A 307 36.43 0.04 -19.59
CA VAL A 307 37.50 0.10 -18.58
C VAL A 307 37.88 -1.31 -18.13
N VAL A 308 36.93 -2.18 -17.84
CA VAL A 308 37.20 -3.58 -17.46
C VAL A 308 37.93 -4.32 -18.57
N LEU A 309 37.53 -4.17 -19.82
CA LEU A 309 38.20 -4.78 -20.95
C LEU A 309 39.63 -4.24 -21.15
N ALA A 310 39.86 -2.95 -20.96
CA ALA A 310 41.18 -2.34 -21.04
C ALA A 310 42.12 -2.87 -19.94
N VAL A 311 41.61 -3.02 -18.71
CA VAL A 311 42.38 -3.60 -17.59
C VAL A 311 42.72 -5.07 -17.87
N LEU A 312 41.74 -5.85 -18.35
CA LEU A 312 41.98 -7.26 -18.73
C LEU A 312 43.04 -7.38 -19.85
N ALA A 313 42.96 -6.54 -20.86
CA ALA A 313 43.93 -6.51 -21.94
C ALA A 313 45.35 -6.17 -21.43
N ALA A 314 45.46 -5.19 -20.51
CA ALA A 314 46.75 -4.82 -19.90
C ALA A 314 47.33 -5.96 -19.04
N VAL A 315 46.49 -6.66 -18.28
CA VAL A 315 46.93 -7.84 -17.49
C VAL A 315 47.42 -8.98 -18.38
N ILE A 316 46.68 -9.27 -19.47
CA ILE A 316 47.09 -10.30 -20.44
C ILE A 316 48.42 -9.93 -21.10
N ALA A 317 48.58 -8.68 -21.52
CA ALA A 317 49.86 -8.21 -22.12
C ALA A 317 51.02 -8.31 -21.13
N ALA A 318 50.84 -7.99 -19.86
CA ALA A 318 51.82 -8.12 -18.82
C ALA A 318 52.22 -9.59 -18.58
N LEU A 319 51.27 -10.53 -18.64
CA LEU A 319 51.56 -11.97 -18.51
C LEU A 319 52.27 -12.58 -19.73
N TRP A 320 52.17 -11.96 -20.91
CA TRP A 320 52.87 -12.39 -22.11
C TRP A 320 54.31 -11.86 -22.19
N LEU A 321 54.63 -10.81 -21.43
CA LEU A 321 55.96 -10.17 -21.38
C LEU A 321 56.84 -10.67 -20.21
N ALA A 322 56.25 -11.44 -19.30
CA ALA A 322 56.92 -12.10 -18.17
C ALA A 322 57.25 -13.58 -18.51
#